data_3ad78215c897baf2e3904f5cf976eaa7
#
_entry.id   3ad78215c897baf2e3904f5cf976eaa7
#
_cell.length_a   1.000
_cell.length_b   1.000
_cell.length_c   1.000
_cell.angle_alpha   90.00
_cell.angle_beta   90.00
_cell.angle_gamma   90.00
#
_symmetry.space_group_name_H-M   'P 1'
#
loop_
_entity.id
_entity.type
_entity.pdbx_description
1 polymer ?
#
loop_
_entity_poly.entity_id
_entity_poly.type
_entity_poly.pdbx_seq_one_letter_code
_entity_poly.pdbx_strand_id
1 'polypeptide(L)'
;MIKKGLLLPLMAFAVSTALYAEKSTQLELTSPGGVHKVKFYGKTSASGANGLYYTVDFKDKSILKESKAGLHVDNRVWEMALGKRTLQQPECWMDNMEIDSVSYSKHSGEWTPLYGERSLVKDNYNAGVVYMSKKDKSKYRLNVEVRAYDEGIAFRYFLPEHPDAIFHKVTGDLTEYSFADGTMAWSEQWAQGWFEHLDVNALTNPVER
;
A
#
# COMPACT_ATOMS: atom_id res chain seq x y z
N MET A 1 24.91 -47.21 -34.10
CA MET A 1 24.15 -47.17 -32.80
C MET A 1 24.25 -45.79 -32.22
N ILE A 2 23.20 -45.00 -32.39
CA ILE A 2 23.15 -43.60 -31.89
C ILE A 2 22.26 -43.62 -30.60
N LYS A 3 22.89 -43.35 -29.46
CA LYS A 3 22.15 -43.21 -28.17
C LYS A 3 21.41 -41.88 -28.15
N LYS A 4 20.08 -41.93 -28.18
CA LYS A 4 19.22 -40.77 -27.91
C LYS A 4 19.26 -40.47 -26.43
N GLY A 5 19.89 -39.34 -26.06
CA GLY A 5 19.78 -38.76 -24.72
C GLY A 5 18.40 -38.16 -24.49
N LEU A 6 17.69 -38.65 -23.48
CA LEU A 6 16.39 -38.16 -23.04
C LEU A 6 16.63 -36.90 -22.20
N LEU A 7 16.33 -35.70 -22.73
CA LEU A 7 16.25 -34.48 -21.96
C LEU A 7 14.95 -34.46 -21.15
N LEU A 8 15.04 -34.61 -19.85
CA LEU A 8 13.91 -34.31 -18.96
C LEU A 8 13.79 -32.79 -18.79
N PRO A 9 12.60 -32.21 -18.96
CA PRO A 9 12.41 -30.81 -18.62
C PRO A 9 12.39 -30.64 -17.10
N LEU A 10 13.26 -29.76 -16.61
CA LEU A 10 13.28 -29.32 -15.22
C LEU A 10 12.04 -28.46 -14.97
N MET A 11 10.99 -29.06 -14.39
CA MET A 11 9.84 -28.31 -13.91
C MET A 11 10.26 -27.49 -12.67
N ALA A 12 10.30 -26.17 -12.82
CA ALA A 12 10.43 -25.28 -11.70
C ALA A 12 9.13 -25.32 -10.87
N PHE A 13 9.17 -25.97 -9.71
CA PHE A 13 8.10 -25.95 -8.74
C PHE A 13 8.07 -24.54 -8.10
N ALA A 14 7.11 -23.72 -8.48
CA ALA A 14 6.75 -22.55 -7.70
C ALA A 14 6.12 -23.02 -6.38
N VAL A 15 6.84 -22.94 -5.30
CA VAL A 15 6.29 -23.18 -3.96
C VAL A 15 5.43 -21.99 -3.59
N SER A 16 4.13 -22.09 -3.82
CA SER A 16 3.15 -21.17 -3.26
C SER A 16 3.01 -21.49 -1.77
N THR A 17 3.61 -20.69 -0.92
CA THR A 17 3.37 -20.76 0.53
C THR A 17 1.94 -20.33 0.83
N ALA A 18 1.23 -21.15 1.59
CA ALA A 18 -0.15 -20.94 1.98
C ALA A 18 -0.36 -19.55 2.61
N LEU A 19 -1.40 -18.85 2.14
CA LEU A 19 -1.90 -17.63 2.77
C LEU A 19 -2.56 -18.00 4.10
N TYR A 20 -1.98 -17.58 5.20
CA TYR A 20 -2.65 -17.63 6.50
C TYR A 20 -3.31 -16.28 6.75
N ALA A 21 -4.64 -16.25 6.87
CA ALA A 21 -5.37 -15.09 7.34
C ALA A 21 -5.48 -15.16 8.86
N GLU A 22 -4.97 -14.16 9.56
CA GLU A 22 -5.01 -14.04 10.99
C GLU A 22 -5.97 -12.90 11.39
N LYS A 23 -6.78 -13.12 12.43
CA LYS A 23 -7.61 -12.06 13.01
C LYS A 23 -6.73 -11.12 13.83
N SER A 24 -6.04 -10.23 13.16
CA SER A 24 -5.20 -9.19 13.76
C SER A 24 -5.69 -7.81 13.37
N THR A 25 -5.53 -6.87 14.28
CA THR A 25 -5.86 -5.45 14.05
C THR A 25 -4.69 -4.67 13.46
N GLN A 26 -3.59 -5.35 13.12
CA GLN A 26 -2.40 -4.75 12.54
C GLN A 26 -1.67 -5.72 11.63
N LEU A 27 -1.02 -5.19 10.61
CA LEU A 27 -0.05 -5.86 9.75
C LEU A 27 1.34 -5.35 10.09
N GLU A 28 2.29 -6.26 10.31
CA GLU A 28 3.69 -5.90 10.50
C GLU A 28 4.56 -6.76 9.57
N LEU A 29 5.34 -6.11 8.71
CA LEU A 29 6.24 -6.76 7.78
C LEU A 29 7.66 -6.29 7.99
N THR A 30 8.59 -7.23 7.88
CA THR A 30 10.02 -6.96 7.80
C THR A 30 10.50 -7.46 6.44
N SER A 31 11.38 -6.72 5.77
CA SER A 31 12.00 -7.15 4.51
C SER A 31 12.81 -8.43 4.69
N PRO A 32 13.08 -9.21 3.62
CA PRO A 32 13.83 -10.47 3.73
C PRO A 32 15.17 -10.35 4.46
N GLY A 33 15.93 -9.28 4.21
CA GLY A 33 17.20 -8.98 4.87
C GLY A 33 17.08 -8.23 6.20
N GLY A 34 15.86 -7.97 6.70
CA GLY A 34 15.65 -7.28 7.97
C GLY A 34 15.92 -5.77 7.94
N VAL A 35 16.09 -5.19 6.75
CA VAL A 35 16.53 -3.79 6.57
C VAL A 35 15.40 -2.80 6.80
N HIS A 36 14.20 -3.11 6.26
CA HIS A 36 13.01 -2.29 6.39
C HIS A 36 11.96 -2.99 7.23
N LYS A 37 11.26 -2.20 8.04
CA LYS A 37 10.06 -2.64 8.76
C LYS A 37 8.93 -1.68 8.42
N VAL A 38 7.75 -2.22 8.18
CA VAL A 38 6.52 -1.45 7.97
C VAL A 38 5.41 -2.02 8.83
N LYS A 39 4.64 -1.13 9.43
CA LYS A 39 3.49 -1.48 10.24
C LYS A 39 2.28 -0.70 9.79
N PHE A 40 1.16 -1.40 9.55
CA PHE A 40 -0.16 -0.82 9.32
C PHE A 40 -1.08 -1.22 10.47
N TYR A 41 -1.85 -0.28 11.02
CA TYR A 41 -2.72 -0.50 12.16
C TYR A 41 -3.90 0.45 12.16
N GLY A 42 -5.01 -0.01 12.75
CA GLY A 42 -6.19 0.82 13.00
C GLY A 42 -6.00 1.68 14.24
N LYS A 43 -6.43 2.94 14.17
CA LYS A 43 -6.41 3.87 15.30
C LYS A 43 -7.63 4.78 15.25
N THR A 44 -8.22 5.04 16.41
CA THR A 44 -9.27 6.05 16.54
C THR A 44 -8.64 7.42 16.67
N SER A 45 -9.03 8.34 15.80
CA SER A 45 -8.59 9.74 15.85
C SER A 45 -9.20 10.49 17.03
N ALA A 46 -8.68 11.69 17.32
CA ALA A 46 -9.25 12.56 18.33
C ALA A 46 -10.71 12.98 18.05
N SER A 47 -11.15 12.95 16.78
CA SER A 47 -12.54 13.18 16.38
C SER A 47 -13.45 11.96 16.54
N GLY A 48 -12.91 10.83 17.02
CA GLY A 48 -13.66 9.58 17.22
C GLY A 48 -13.80 8.72 15.95
N ALA A 49 -13.21 9.13 14.81
CA ALA A 49 -13.23 8.35 13.59
C ALA A 49 -12.09 7.32 13.59
N ASN A 50 -12.40 6.09 13.21
CA ASN A 50 -11.38 5.07 12.98
C ASN A 50 -10.68 5.33 11.65
N GLY A 51 -9.36 5.22 11.65
CA GLY A 51 -8.54 5.38 10.46
C GLY A 51 -7.43 4.34 10.39
N LEU A 52 -6.85 4.18 9.22
CA LEU A 52 -5.65 3.37 9.02
C LEU A 52 -4.42 4.26 9.08
N TYR A 53 -3.45 3.82 9.86
CA TYR A 53 -2.16 4.50 10.03
C TYR A 53 -1.02 3.54 9.72
N TYR A 54 0.13 4.11 9.37
CA TYR A 54 1.32 3.31 9.11
C TYR A 54 2.60 4.00 9.57
N THR A 55 3.63 3.21 9.79
CA THR A 55 5.00 3.66 10.10
C THR A 55 5.99 2.87 9.25
N VAL A 56 7.14 3.48 8.94
CA VAL A 56 8.23 2.82 8.23
C VAL A 56 9.55 3.07 8.95
N ASP A 57 10.28 2.00 9.21
CA ASP A 57 11.62 2.04 9.79
C ASP A 57 12.66 1.48 8.80
N PHE A 58 13.86 2.03 8.87
CA PHE A 58 15.05 1.56 8.17
C PHE A 58 16.17 1.34 9.16
N LYS A 59 16.67 0.09 9.28
CA LYS A 59 17.71 -0.29 10.23
C LYS A 59 17.41 0.24 11.65
N ASP A 60 16.18 -0.03 12.12
CA ASP A 60 15.65 0.38 13.42
C ASP A 60 15.58 1.92 13.66
N LYS A 61 15.72 2.73 12.61
CA LYS A 61 15.47 4.17 12.65
C LYS A 61 14.17 4.48 11.94
N SER A 62 13.30 5.27 12.58
CA SER A 62 12.06 5.72 11.97
C SER A 62 12.35 6.66 10.79
N ILE A 63 11.88 6.29 9.60
CA ILE A 63 11.90 7.12 8.39
C ILE A 63 10.59 7.87 8.27
N LEU A 64 9.48 7.12 8.37
CA LEU A 64 8.14 7.70 8.43
C LEU A 64 7.57 7.44 9.82
N LYS A 65 7.29 8.54 10.52
CA LYS A 65 6.51 8.52 11.76
C LYS A 65 5.07 8.09 11.45
N GLU A 66 4.23 8.04 12.46
CA GLU A 66 2.80 7.77 12.26
C GLU A 66 2.21 8.66 11.18
N SER A 67 1.77 8.04 10.10
CA SER A 67 1.19 8.67 8.92
C SER A 67 -0.15 8.04 8.63
N LYS A 68 -1.15 8.84 8.27
CA LYS A 68 -2.48 8.35 7.91
C LYS A 68 -2.47 7.84 6.47
N ALA A 69 -3.08 6.68 6.23
CA ALA A 69 -3.41 6.21 4.90
C ALA A 69 -4.84 6.62 4.57
N GLY A 70 -5.10 7.13 3.35
CA GLY A 70 -6.42 7.61 3.00
C GLY A 70 -6.68 7.79 1.52
N LEU A 71 -7.95 7.60 1.14
CA LEU A 71 -8.49 7.94 -0.16
C LEU A 71 -9.72 8.82 0.00
N HIS A 72 -9.84 9.83 -0.84
CA HIS A 72 -11.04 10.62 -0.96
C HIS A 72 -11.93 10.05 -2.07
N VAL A 73 -13.16 9.68 -1.73
CA VAL A 73 -14.09 9.00 -2.65
C VAL A 73 -15.40 9.77 -2.75
N ASP A 74 -15.90 9.91 -3.97
CA ASP A 74 -17.16 10.56 -4.26
C ASP A 74 -18.14 9.61 -4.98
N ASN A 75 -18.79 8.75 -4.22
CA ASN A 75 -19.79 7.81 -4.74
C ASN A 75 -21.23 8.34 -4.64
N ARG A 76 -21.45 9.60 -4.28
CA ARG A 76 -22.75 10.19 -3.98
C ARG A 76 -23.82 9.90 -5.03
N VAL A 77 -23.49 10.08 -6.29
CA VAL A 77 -24.45 9.89 -7.40
C VAL A 77 -24.94 8.45 -7.47
N TRP A 78 -24.03 7.49 -7.33
CA TRP A 78 -24.36 6.07 -7.38
C TRP A 78 -25.13 5.62 -6.16
N GLU A 79 -24.75 6.08 -4.98
CA GLU A 79 -25.44 5.75 -3.73
C GLU A 79 -26.86 6.30 -3.71
N MET A 80 -27.08 7.48 -4.25
CA MET A 80 -28.42 8.05 -4.41
C MET A 80 -29.26 7.26 -5.42
N ALA A 81 -28.67 6.90 -6.57
CA ALA A 81 -29.37 6.12 -7.59
C ALA A 81 -29.83 4.74 -7.08
N LEU A 82 -29.07 4.16 -6.15
CA LEU A 82 -29.39 2.89 -5.50
C LEU A 82 -30.29 3.05 -4.26
N GLY A 83 -30.70 4.28 -3.91
CA GLY A 83 -31.52 4.55 -2.72
C GLY A 83 -30.83 4.23 -1.39
N LYS A 84 -29.50 4.13 -1.38
CA LYS A 84 -28.72 3.71 -0.19
C LYS A 84 -28.36 4.87 0.72
N ARG A 85 -28.12 6.04 0.15
CA ARG A 85 -27.74 7.25 0.88
C ARG A 85 -28.40 8.49 0.30
N THR A 86 -28.46 9.54 1.11
CA THR A 86 -28.71 10.91 0.66
C THR A 86 -27.41 11.53 0.15
N LEU A 87 -27.52 12.64 -0.57
CA LEU A 87 -26.36 13.39 -1.02
C LEU A 87 -25.50 13.84 0.16
N GLN A 88 -24.26 13.36 0.22
CA GLN A 88 -23.30 13.67 1.27
C GLN A 88 -22.03 14.28 0.66
N GLN A 89 -21.21 14.90 1.50
CA GLN A 89 -19.89 15.35 1.07
C GLN A 89 -18.99 14.14 0.77
N PRO A 90 -18.04 14.28 -0.16
CA PRO A 90 -17.00 13.29 -0.34
C PRO A 90 -16.30 12.97 0.97
N GLU A 91 -15.98 11.72 1.19
CA GLU A 91 -15.37 11.26 2.43
C GLU A 91 -14.00 10.61 2.20
N CYS A 92 -13.16 10.65 3.22
CA CYS A 92 -11.99 9.78 3.23
C CYS A 92 -12.47 8.33 3.36
N TRP A 93 -12.17 7.49 2.35
CA TRP A 93 -12.65 6.12 2.35
C TRP A 93 -12.16 5.32 3.55
N MET A 94 -10.95 5.62 4.01
CA MET A 94 -10.34 4.93 5.16
C MET A 94 -10.98 5.30 6.50
N ASP A 95 -11.77 6.39 6.57
CA ASP A 95 -12.44 6.77 7.80
C ASP A 95 -13.61 5.80 8.10
N ASN A 96 -13.69 5.40 9.38
CA ASN A 96 -14.72 4.47 9.89
C ASN A 96 -14.68 3.07 9.24
N MET A 97 -13.56 2.67 8.65
CA MET A 97 -13.31 1.29 8.29
C MET A 97 -12.67 0.54 9.47
N GLU A 98 -12.97 -0.73 9.57
CA GLU A 98 -12.34 -1.63 10.53
C GLU A 98 -11.49 -2.66 9.80
N ILE A 99 -10.40 -3.06 10.43
CA ILE A 99 -9.58 -4.17 9.95
C ILE A 99 -10.30 -5.47 10.29
N ASP A 100 -10.65 -6.23 9.27
CA ASP A 100 -11.29 -7.53 9.41
C ASP A 100 -10.27 -8.64 9.68
N SER A 101 -9.17 -8.60 8.94
CA SER A 101 -8.08 -9.56 9.04
C SER A 101 -6.83 -9.05 8.32
N VAL A 102 -5.72 -9.75 8.52
CA VAL A 102 -4.49 -9.56 7.77
C VAL A 102 -4.03 -10.90 7.20
N SER A 103 -3.29 -10.87 6.09
CA SER A 103 -2.64 -12.07 5.57
C SER A 103 -1.18 -11.78 5.27
N TYR A 104 -0.38 -12.85 5.25
CA TYR A 104 1.05 -12.78 5.01
C TYR A 104 1.44 -13.73 3.89
N SER A 105 2.39 -13.31 3.06
CA SER A 105 3.00 -14.14 2.04
C SER A 105 4.45 -13.75 1.81
N LYS A 106 5.18 -14.60 1.09
CA LYS A 106 6.56 -14.34 0.70
C LYS A 106 6.71 -14.63 -0.78
N HIS A 107 7.51 -13.84 -1.45
CA HIS A 107 7.88 -14.08 -2.83
C HIS A 107 9.39 -14.07 -2.98
N SER A 108 9.90 -14.98 -3.79
CA SER A 108 11.28 -15.03 -4.20
C SER A 108 11.34 -15.43 -5.66
N GLY A 109 11.83 -14.55 -6.49
CA GLY A 109 11.92 -14.73 -7.92
C GLY A 109 12.95 -13.82 -8.54
N GLU A 110 13.13 -13.99 -9.82
CA GLU A 110 13.99 -13.15 -10.66
C GLU A 110 13.41 -13.06 -12.07
N TRP A 111 13.66 -11.94 -12.71
CA TRP A 111 13.25 -11.73 -14.09
C TRP A 111 14.30 -10.93 -14.85
N THR A 112 14.32 -11.13 -16.17
CA THR A 112 15.22 -10.44 -17.09
C THR A 112 14.47 -9.33 -17.79
N PRO A 113 14.82 -8.05 -17.58
CA PRO A 113 14.20 -6.95 -18.31
C PRO A 113 14.64 -6.99 -19.78
N LEU A 114 13.75 -6.53 -20.68
CA LEU A 114 14.05 -6.43 -22.11
C LEU A 114 15.11 -5.36 -22.40
N TYR A 115 15.19 -4.33 -21.56
CA TYR A 115 16.13 -3.22 -21.65
C TYR A 115 16.35 -2.61 -20.27
N GLY A 116 17.36 -1.78 -20.13
CA GLY A 116 17.69 -1.08 -18.89
C GLY A 116 19.11 -1.41 -18.40
N GLU A 117 19.44 -0.87 -17.24
CA GLU A 117 20.79 -0.97 -16.68
C GLU A 117 21.10 -2.34 -16.06
N ARG A 118 20.08 -3.10 -15.70
CA ARG A 118 20.21 -4.40 -15.05
C ARG A 118 19.87 -5.52 -16.02
N SER A 119 20.73 -6.54 -16.13
CA SER A 119 20.43 -7.75 -16.90
C SER A 119 19.59 -8.77 -16.15
N LEU A 120 19.50 -8.64 -14.81
CA LEU A 120 18.72 -9.51 -13.94
C LEU A 120 18.18 -8.67 -12.78
N VAL A 121 16.88 -8.79 -12.51
CA VAL A 121 16.22 -8.14 -11.38
C VAL A 121 15.75 -9.22 -10.41
N LYS A 122 16.17 -9.11 -9.16
CA LYS A 122 15.68 -9.95 -8.07
C LYS A 122 14.34 -9.36 -7.57
N ASP A 123 13.33 -10.23 -7.47
CA ASP A 123 12.00 -9.88 -6.97
C ASP A 123 11.72 -10.66 -5.67
N ASN A 124 12.41 -10.24 -4.61
CA ASN A 124 12.32 -10.89 -3.31
C ASN A 124 11.68 -9.95 -2.29
N TYR A 125 10.54 -10.35 -1.73
CA TYR A 125 9.84 -9.55 -0.74
C TYR A 125 9.01 -10.40 0.23
N ASN A 126 8.76 -9.86 1.40
CA ASN A 126 7.69 -10.27 2.28
C ASN A 126 6.49 -9.38 2.00
N ALA A 127 5.31 -9.96 1.91
CA ALA A 127 4.08 -9.24 1.60
C ALA A 127 2.99 -9.51 2.61
N GLY A 128 2.03 -8.61 2.67
CA GLY A 128 0.81 -8.80 3.42
C GLY A 128 -0.33 -7.98 2.87
N VAL A 129 -1.53 -8.33 3.28
CA VAL A 129 -2.75 -7.60 2.92
C VAL A 129 -3.51 -7.26 4.19
N VAL A 130 -3.89 -6.00 4.33
CA VAL A 130 -4.85 -5.54 5.34
C VAL A 130 -6.24 -5.54 4.69
N TYR A 131 -7.14 -6.38 5.14
CA TYR A 131 -8.52 -6.44 4.68
C TYR A 131 -9.38 -5.57 5.57
N MET A 132 -10.11 -4.65 4.96
CA MET A 132 -10.93 -3.67 5.68
C MET A 132 -12.35 -3.61 5.14
N SER A 133 -13.30 -3.32 6.03
CA SER A 133 -14.68 -3.09 5.65
C SER A 133 -15.34 -2.01 6.49
N LYS A 134 -16.32 -1.32 5.90
CA LYS A 134 -17.25 -0.47 6.67
C LYS A 134 -18.30 -1.35 7.33
N LYS A 135 -18.56 -1.11 8.62
CA LYS A 135 -19.54 -1.88 9.40
C LYS A 135 -20.96 -1.30 9.29
N ASP A 136 -21.22 -0.59 8.22
CA ASP A 136 -22.53 -0.04 7.88
C ASP A 136 -23.21 -0.87 6.78
N LYS A 137 -24.36 -0.39 6.29
CA LYS A 137 -25.10 -1.05 5.22
C LYS A 137 -24.49 -0.89 3.82
N SER A 138 -23.42 -0.08 3.68
CA SER A 138 -22.79 0.19 2.40
C SER A 138 -22.06 -1.03 1.80
N LYS A 139 -21.60 -1.95 2.65
CA LYS A 139 -20.80 -3.12 2.27
C LYS A 139 -19.48 -2.76 1.60
N TYR A 140 -18.95 -1.55 1.81
CA TYR A 140 -17.71 -1.12 1.24
C TYR A 140 -16.53 -1.87 1.86
N ARG A 141 -15.61 -2.29 1.00
CA ARG A 141 -14.37 -2.97 1.36
C ARG A 141 -13.21 -2.27 0.69
N LEU A 142 -12.09 -2.27 1.36
CA LEU A 142 -10.82 -1.78 0.84
C LEU A 142 -9.71 -2.66 1.37
N ASN A 143 -8.83 -3.10 0.50
CA ASN A 143 -7.63 -3.82 0.90
C ASN A 143 -6.42 -2.91 0.73
N VAL A 144 -5.44 -3.05 1.62
CA VAL A 144 -4.13 -2.45 1.43
C VAL A 144 -3.12 -3.57 1.28
N GLU A 145 -2.57 -3.68 0.07
CA GLU A 145 -1.53 -4.66 -0.24
C GLU A 145 -0.17 -4.02 -0.04
N VAL A 146 0.67 -4.67 0.76
CA VAL A 146 1.97 -4.14 1.20
C VAL A 146 3.07 -5.13 0.82
N ARG A 147 4.19 -4.63 0.32
CA ARG A 147 5.41 -5.39 0.04
C ARG A 147 6.60 -4.73 0.70
N ALA A 148 7.38 -5.52 1.41
CA ALA A 148 8.62 -5.09 2.04
C ALA A 148 9.80 -5.74 1.32
N TYR A 149 10.54 -4.96 0.57
CA TYR A 149 11.80 -5.30 -0.09
C TYR A 149 12.98 -4.82 0.75
N ASP A 150 14.15 -5.37 0.52
CA ASP A 150 15.38 -4.83 1.13
C ASP A 150 15.77 -3.46 0.55
N GLU A 151 15.22 -3.10 -0.60
CA GLU A 151 15.41 -1.82 -1.28
C GLU A 151 14.36 -0.76 -0.87
N GLY A 152 13.25 -1.15 -0.24
CA GLY A 152 12.18 -0.23 0.17
C GLY A 152 10.84 -0.90 0.45
N ILE A 153 9.85 -0.06 0.73
CA ILE A 153 8.47 -0.47 0.98
C ILE A 153 7.58 0.03 -0.16
N ALA A 154 6.70 -0.83 -0.62
CA ALA A 154 5.64 -0.47 -1.56
C ALA A 154 4.29 -0.88 -0.99
N PHE A 155 3.27 -0.06 -1.20
CA PHE A 155 1.89 -0.45 -0.92
C PHE A 155 0.93 0.13 -1.96
N ARG A 156 -0.25 -0.47 -2.05
CA ARG A 156 -1.33 0.02 -2.90
C ARG A 156 -2.68 -0.22 -2.26
N TYR A 157 -3.63 0.64 -2.59
CA TYR A 157 -5.03 0.41 -2.30
C TYR A 157 -5.64 -0.49 -3.38
N PHE A 158 -6.40 -1.48 -2.96
CA PHE A 158 -7.14 -2.37 -3.83
C PHE A 158 -8.61 -2.35 -3.43
N LEU A 159 -9.47 -1.97 -4.36
CA LEU A 159 -10.92 -1.92 -4.18
C LEU A 159 -11.51 -3.26 -4.65
N PRO A 160 -11.91 -4.15 -3.72
CA PRO A 160 -12.56 -5.39 -4.10
C PRO A 160 -13.89 -5.13 -4.80
N GLU A 161 -14.32 -6.09 -5.63
CA GLU A 161 -15.62 -6.03 -6.28
C GLU A 161 -16.75 -5.82 -5.26
N HIS A 162 -17.63 -4.86 -5.57
CA HIS A 162 -18.78 -4.55 -4.73
C HIS A 162 -19.97 -5.41 -5.16
N PRO A 163 -20.77 -5.98 -4.21
CA PRO A 163 -21.88 -6.86 -4.56
C PRO A 163 -22.97 -6.22 -5.42
N ASP A 164 -23.06 -4.89 -5.40
CA ASP A 164 -24.02 -4.14 -6.20
C ASP A 164 -23.39 -3.52 -7.47
N ALA A 165 -22.20 -3.99 -7.88
CA ALA A 165 -21.47 -3.51 -9.05
C ALA A 165 -21.32 -1.99 -9.11
N ILE A 166 -20.98 -1.36 -7.98
CA ILE A 166 -20.81 0.09 -7.87
C ILE A 166 -19.46 0.51 -8.45
N PHE A 167 -19.47 1.61 -9.22
CA PHE A 167 -18.24 2.29 -9.62
C PHE A 167 -17.70 3.13 -8.46
N HIS A 168 -16.40 3.13 -8.27
CA HIS A 168 -15.72 3.97 -7.28
C HIS A 168 -15.08 5.17 -7.97
N LYS A 169 -15.49 6.37 -7.57
CA LYS A 169 -14.87 7.61 -8.04
C LYS A 169 -13.89 8.10 -6.99
N VAL A 170 -12.62 7.80 -7.18
CA VAL A 170 -11.53 8.33 -6.35
C VAL A 170 -11.24 9.75 -6.82
N THR A 171 -11.30 10.71 -5.92
CA THR A 171 -11.10 12.14 -6.19
C THR A 171 -9.83 12.71 -5.55
N GLY A 172 -9.15 11.93 -4.71
CA GLY A 172 -7.88 12.31 -4.11
C GLY A 172 -7.22 11.15 -3.38
N ASP A 173 -5.91 11.20 -3.31
CA ASP A 173 -5.07 10.40 -2.42
C ASP A 173 -4.72 11.28 -1.21
N LEU A 174 -5.13 10.84 -0.02
CA LEU A 174 -4.91 11.53 1.24
C LEU A 174 -3.84 10.84 2.09
N THR A 175 -2.99 10.03 1.46
CA THR A 175 -1.89 9.36 2.13
C THR A 175 -0.89 10.38 2.67
N GLU A 176 -0.67 10.37 3.97
CA GLU A 176 0.30 11.23 4.64
C GLU A 176 1.69 10.60 4.64
N TYR A 177 2.72 11.44 4.65
CA TYR A 177 4.12 11.07 4.79
C TYR A 177 4.77 11.94 5.86
N SER A 178 4.67 11.51 7.12
CA SER A 178 5.17 12.26 8.28
C SER A 178 6.63 11.93 8.56
N PHE A 179 7.54 12.79 8.14
CA PHE A 179 8.97 12.61 8.35
C PHE A 179 9.41 13.05 9.74
N ALA A 180 10.59 12.59 10.16
CA ALA A 180 11.25 13.08 11.37
C ALA A 180 11.66 14.56 11.19
N ASP A 181 11.69 15.32 12.30
CA ASP A 181 12.12 16.71 12.28
C ASP A 181 13.59 16.81 11.82
N GLY A 182 13.92 17.81 11.01
CA GLY A 182 15.23 17.98 10.42
C GLY A 182 15.54 17.02 9.27
N THR A 183 14.54 16.29 8.75
CA THR A 183 14.70 15.50 7.52
C THR A 183 14.89 16.45 6.35
N MET A 184 16.01 16.28 5.63
CA MET A 184 16.33 17.06 4.44
C MET A 184 15.92 16.30 3.19
N ALA A 185 15.41 17.04 2.20
CA ALA A 185 15.06 16.52 0.89
C ALA A 185 15.69 17.37 -0.23
N TRP A 186 16.03 16.71 -1.32
CA TRP A 186 16.30 17.37 -2.57
C TRP A 186 14.97 17.57 -3.31
N SER A 187 14.58 18.80 -3.52
CA SER A 187 13.31 19.19 -4.10
C SER A 187 13.53 19.98 -5.39
N GLU A 188 12.65 19.80 -6.35
CA GLU A 188 12.58 20.56 -7.57
C GLU A 188 11.16 21.14 -7.72
N GLN A 189 11.06 22.45 -7.92
CA GLN A 189 9.75 23.13 -8.01
C GLN A 189 9.12 23.03 -9.42
N TRP A 190 9.95 22.79 -10.43
CA TRP A 190 9.58 22.77 -11.83
C TRP A 190 10.24 21.58 -12.52
N ALA A 191 9.57 20.99 -13.48
CA ALA A 191 10.07 19.84 -14.25
C ALA A 191 11.45 20.03 -14.92
N GLN A 192 12.01 21.22 -14.91
CA GLN A 192 13.33 21.59 -15.45
C GLN A 192 13.97 22.71 -14.62
N GLY A 193 13.85 22.63 -13.31
CA GLY A 193 14.41 23.58 -12.37
C GLY A 193 15.74 23.11 -11.76
N TRP A 194 16.18 23.85 -10.76
CA TRP A 194 17.31 23.44 -9.92
C TRP A 194 16.78 22.63 -8.75
N PHE A 195 17.62 21.71 -8.29
CA PHE A 195 17.39 20.97 -7.06
C PHE A 195 17.79 21.85 -5.87
N GLU A 196 16.87 22.00 -4.93
CA GLU A 196 17.12 22.67 -3.66
C GLU A 196 17.18 21.63 -2.56
N HIS A 197 18.17 21.78 -1.66
CA HIS A 197 18.33 20.93 -0.49
C HIS A 197 17.67 21.62 0.70
N LEU A 198 16.43 21.21 1.01
CA LEU A 198 15.58 21.88 1.98
C LEU A 198 15.11 20.91 3.07
N ASP A 199 14.78 21.46 4.25
CA ASP A 199 13.99 20.73 5.24
C ASP A 199 12.63 20.35 4.62
N VAL A 200 12.18 19.12 4.82
CA VAL A 200 10.90 18.63 4.27
C VAL A 200 9.73 19.52 4.69
N ASN A 201 9.79 20.09 5.90
CA ASN A 201 8.75 20.98 6.40
C ASN A 201 8.79 22.40 5.78
N ALA A 202 9.88 22.74 5.06
CA ALA A 202 10.00 24.01 4.32
C ALA A 202 9.48 23.90 2.87
N LEU A 203 9.02 22.72 2.43
CA LEU A 203 8.38 22.54 1.14
C LEU A 203 7.01 23.23 1.14
N THR A 204 6.95 24.43 0.55
CA THR A 204 5.77 25.31 0.61
C THR A 204 4.87 25.20 -0.61
N ASN A 205 5.30 24.53 -1.68
CA ASN A 205 4.50 24.40 -2.88
C ASN A 205 3.62 23.15 -2.80
N PRO A 206 2.30 23.31 -2.87
CA PRO A 206 1.44 22.16 -3.09
C PRO A 206 1.79 21.55 -4.46
N VAL A 207 1.97 20.25 -4.48
CA VAL A 207 2.24 19.46 -5.72
C VAL A 207 1.05 19.53 -6.68
N GLU A 208 -0.07 20.11 -6.24
CA GLU A 208 -1.29 20.27 -7.00
C GLU A 208 -1.51 21.74 -7.39
N ARG A 209 -1.39 22.00 -8.65
CA ARG A 209 -2.10 23.05 -9.36
C ARG A 209 -2.63 22.52 -10.68
#